data_afd263f74d5469fa14df10e61efef23f
#
_entry.id   afd263f74d5469fa14df10e61efef23f
#
_cell.length_a   1.000
_cell.length_b   1.000
_cell.length_c   1.000
_cell.angle_alpha   90.00
_cell.angle_beta   90.00
_cell.angle_gamma   90.00
#
_symmetry.space_group_name_H-M   'P 1'
#
loop_
_entity.id
_entity.type
_entity.pdbx_description
1 polymer ?
#
loop_
_entity_poly.entity_id
_entity_poly.type
_entity_poly.pdbx_seq_one_letter_code
_entity_poly.pdbx_strand_id
1 'polypeptide(L)'
;MILAIDTATDWIGLALHDGAAILAEFGWRSRRTQTIELAPAVAQLWGRTGVAPADLSAVAVAIGPGSYTGLRVGLALAKGLALAHNLPLVGVPTLDIVARSVCRLETDLVVVAQAG
;
A
#
# COMPACT_ATOMS: atom_id res chain seq x y z
N MET A 1 0.49 5.41 -13.92
CA MET A 1 0.60 5.82 -12.50
C MET A 1 -0.06 4.76 -11.62
N ILE A 2 0.65 4.26 -10.63
CA ILE A 2 0.14 3.22 -9.71
C ILE A 2 0.20 3.75 -8.28
N LEU A 3 -0.91 3.62 -7.56
CA LEU A 3 -0.94 3.82 -6.12
C LEU A 3 -0.79 2.47 -5.43
N ALA A 4 0.18 2.35 -4.53
CA ALA A 4 0.39 1.17 -3.71
C ALA A 4 0.01 1.46 -2.25
N ILE A 5 -0.71 0.54 -1.63
CA ILE A 5 -1.22 0.64 -0.26
C ILE A 5 -0.83 -0.62 0.51
N ASP A 6 -0.14 -0.46 1.61
CA ASP A 6 0.20 -1.56 2.52
C ASP A 6 -0.22 -1.21 3.94
N THR A 7 -1.21 -1.92 4.44
CA THR A 7 -1.72 -1.79 5.81
C THR A 7 -1.69 -3.13 6.55
N ALA A 8 -0.84 -4.05 6.09
CA ALA A 8 -0.79 -5.42 6.62
C ALA A 8 -0.16 -5.51 8.01
N THR A 9 0.71 -4.58 8.36
CA THR A 9 1.45 -4.56 9.63
C THR A 9 1.23 -3.25 10.37
N ASP A 10 1.93 -3.06 11.48
CA ASP A 10 1.93 -1.78 12.21
C ASP A 10 2.55 -0.64 11.39
N TRP A 11 3.37 -0.96 10.42
CA TRP A 11 3.89 0.02 9.46
C TRP A 11 2.94 0.15 8.29
N ILE A 12 2.40 1.35 8.14
CA ILE A 12 1.54 1.70 7.01
C ILE A 12 2.42 2.29 5.92
N GLY A 13 2.22 1.82 4.70
CA GLY A 13 2.95 2.30 3.54
C GLY A 13 2.02 2.77 2.44
N LEU A 14 2.36 3.90 1.85
CA LEU A 14 1.74 4.43 0.64
C LEU A 14 2.83 4.83 -0.33
N ALA A 15 2.65 4.54 -1.61
CA ALA A 15 3.58 4.98 -2.64
C ALA A 15 2.86 5.28 -3.95
N LEU A 16 3.37 6.26 -4.68
CA LEU A 16 3.00 6.52 -6.08
C LEU A 16 4.19 6.21 -6.97
N HIS A 17 3.94 5.44 -8.02
CA HIS A 17 4.93 5.04 -9.00
C HIS A 17 4.44 5.39 -10.41
N ASP A 18 5.29 6.00 -11.22
CA ASP A 18 4.93 6.43 -12.57
C ASP A 18 5.26 5.42 -13.68
N GLY A 19 5.75 4.25 -13.31
CA GLY A 19 6.24 3.22 -14.24
C GLY A 19 7.76 3.18 -14.33
N ALA A 20 8.45 4.25 -13.97
CA ALA A 20 9.91 4.35 -14.00
C ALA A 20 10.49 4.61 -12.59
N ALA A 21 9.84 5.42 -11.78
CA ALA A 21 10.33 5.82 -10.48
C ALA A 21 9.20 6.00 -9.46
N ILE A 22 9.58 5.97 -8.17
CA ILE A 22 8.69 6.33 -7.08
C ILE A 22 8.62 7.86 -7.02
N LEU A 23 7.43 8.42 -7.17
CA LEU A 23 7.20 9.86 -7.09
C LEU A 23 7.06 10.33 -5.66
N ALA A 24 6.44 9.53 -4.82
CA ALA A 24 6.28 9.81 -3.40
C ALA A 24 6.09 8.51 -2.63
N GLU A 25 6.59 8.49 -1.41
CA GLU A 25 6.48 7.35 -0.51
C GLU A 25 6.25 7.86 0.90
N PHE A 26 5.21 7.37 1.55
CA PHE A 26 4.89 7.66 2.94
C PHE A 26 4.94 6.36 3.73
N GLY A 27 5.63 6.39 4.86
CA GLY A 27 5.66 5.27 5.78
C GLY A 27 5.57 5.78 7.22
N TRP A 28 4.73 5.15 8.02
CA TRP A 28 4.63 5.48 9.44
C TRP A 28 4.15 4.28 10.24
N ARG A 29 4.42 4.33 11.53
CA ARG A 29 3.93 3.34 12.46
C ARG A 29 2.56 3.76 12.98
N SER A 30 1.58 2.90 12.77
CA SER A 30 0.21 3.11 13.24
C SER A 30 -0.08 2.19 14.42
N ARG A 31 -0.74 2.73 15.44
CA ARG A 31 -1.14 1.98 16.64
C ARG A 31 -2.66 1.80 16.63
N ARG A 32 -3.17 0.99 15.68
CA ARG A 32 -4.60 0.66 15.55
C ARG A 32 -5.49 1.85 15.15
N THR A 33 -4.92 2.84 14.48
CA THR A 33 -5.64 4.04 14.01
C THR A 33 -5.66 4.16 12.49
N GLN A 34 -5.44 3.05 11.78
CA GLN A 34 -5.41 3.02 10.31
C GLN A 34 -6.68 3.60 9.69
N THR A 35 -7.84 3.34 10.30
CA THR A 35 -9.13 3.83 9.80
C THR A 35 -9.19 5.36 9.74
N ILE A 36 -8.54 6.02 10.71
CA ILE A 36 -8.53 7.49 10.82
C ILE A 36 -7.40 8.09 9.98
N GLU A 37 -6.26 7.40 9.91
CA GLU A 37 -5.02 7.94 9.34
C GLU A 37 -4.91 7.78 7.83
N LEU A 38 -5.46 6.70 7.27
CA LEU A 38 -5.14 6.30 5.90
C LEU A 38 -5.70 7.27 4.85
N ALA A 39 -6.97 7.63 4.93
CA ALA A 39 -7.58 8.54 3.96
C ALA A 39 -6.96 9.94 3.97
N PRO A 40 -6.68 10.57 5.14
CA PRO A 40 -5.93 11.83 5.18
C PRO A 40 -4.53 11.71 4.59
N ALA A 41 -3.83 10.59 4.80
CA ALA A 41 -2.50 10.37 4.25
C ALA A 41 -2.54 10.29 2.71
N VAL A 42 -3.54 9.63 2.16
CA VAL A 42 -3.75 9.60 0.70
C VAL A 42 -4.05 11.00 0.16
N ALA A 43 -4.87 11.78 0.86
CA ALA A 43 -5.14 13.17 0.47
C ALA A 43 -3.87 14.03 0.47
N GLN A 44 -2.98 13.85 1.46
CA GLN A 44 -1.68 14.52 1.48
C GLN A 44 -0.81 14.11 0.29
N LEU A 45 -0.84 12.84 -0.07
CA LEU A 45 -0.11 12.32 -1.21
C LEU A 45 -0.53 13.03 -2.51
N TRP A 46 -1.83 13.17 -2.74
CA TRP A 46 -2.36 13.94 -3.87
C TRP A 46 -1.91 15.39 -3.83
N GLY A 47 -2.03 16.03 -2.68
CA GLY A 47 -1.66 17.44 -2.51
C GLY A 47 -0.18 17.72 -2.76
N ARG A 48 0.71 16.81 -2.36
CA ARG A 48 2.16 16.99 -2.53
C ARG A 48 2.65 16.68 -3.94
N THR A 49 2.01 15.74 -4.61
CA THR A 49 2.46 15.29 -5.93
C THR A 49 1.75 15.98 -7.07
N GLY A 50 0.59 16.58 -6.82
CA GLY A 50 -0.27 17.11 -7.86
C GLY A 50 -0.95 16.04 -8.71
N VAL A 51 -0.80 14.78 -8.33
CA VAL A 51 -1.45 13.64 -9.01
C VAL A 51 -2.89 13.52 -8.52
N ALA A 52 -3.83 13.37 -9.43
CA ALA A 52 -5.23 13.13 -9.10
C ALA A 52 -5.55 11.63 -9.22
N PRO A 53 -6.57 11.13 -8.51
CA PRO A 53 -7.00 9.74 -8.67
C PRO A 53 -7.31 9.34 -10.11
N ALA A 54 -7.81 10.29 -10.92
CA ALA A 54 -8.08 10.07 -12.35
C ALA A 54 -6.82 9.78 -13.18
N ASP A 55 -5.64 10.14 -12.68
CA ASP A 55 -4.35 9.90 -13.36
C ASP A 55 -3.83 8.47 -13.12
N LEU A 56 -4.46 7.71 -12.21
CA LEU A 56 -4.04 6.37 -11.89
C LEU A 56 -4.40 5.39 -13.02
N SER A 57 -3.52 4.42 -13.24
CA SER A 57 -3.75 3.29 -14.14
C SER A 57 -4.06 1.99 -13.38
N ALA A 58 -3.72 1.93 -12.10
CA ALA A 58 -3.98 0.78 -11.23
C ALA A 58 -3.81 1.14 -9.77
N VAL A 59 -4.41 0.34 -8.90
CA VAL A 59 -4.18 0.38 -7.45
C VAL A 59 -3.66 -0.98 -7.01
N ALA A 60 -2.55 -1.00 -6.30
CA ALA A 60 -1.97 -2.19 -5.69
C ALA A 60 -2.19 -2.16 -4.17
N VAL A 61 -2.51 -3.29 -3.58
CA VAL A 61 -2.80 -3.38 -2.15
C VAL A 61 -2.27 -4.69 -1.56
N ALA A 62 -1.70 -4.62 -0.35
CA ALA A 62 -1.30 -5.81 0.39
C ALA A 62 -2.53 -6.63 0.79
N ILE A 63 -2.47 -7.94 0.53
CA ILE A 63 -3.61 -8.85 0.75
C ILE A 63 -3.38 -9.85 1.89
N GLY A 64 -2.26 -9.74 2.61
CA GLY A 64 -1.95 -10.65 3.71
C GLY A 64 -0.83 -11.62 3.37
N PRO A 65 -0.36 -12.35 4.36
CA PRO A 65 -0.80 -12.35 5.76
C PRO A 65 -0.55 -11.02 6.48
N GLY A 66 -1.29 -10.78 7.55
CA GLY A 66 -1.12 -9.58 8.35
C GLY A 66 -2.29 -9.33 9.29
N SER A 67 -2.35 -8.13 9.84
CA SER A 67 -3.43 -7.68 10.71
C SER A 67 -4.78 -7.71 9.96
N TYR A 68 -5.74 -8.42 10.52
CA TYR A 68 -7.08 -8.51 9.94
C TYR A 68 -7.74 -7.14 9.76
N THR A 69 -7.70 -6.30 10.80
CA THR A 69 -8.26 -4.96 10.75
C THR A 69 -7.51 -4.08 9.75
N GLY A 70 -6.18 -4.09 9.80
CA GLY A 70 -5.34 -3.31 8.90
C GLY A 70 -5.58 -3.67 7.43
N LEU A 71 -5.57 -4.95 7.11
CA LEU A 71 -5.81 -5.42 5.75
C LEU A 71 -7.17 -4.98 5.21
N ARG A 72 -8.21 -5.04 6.04
CA ARG A 72 -9.55 -4.59 5.64
C ARG A 72 -9.62 -3.11 5.34
N VAL A 73 -8.95 -2.28 6.14
CA VAL A 73 -8.91 -0.82 5.93
C VAL A 73 -8.24 -0.48 4.60
N GLY A 74 -7.08 -1.05 4.33
CA GLY A 74 -6.36 -0.83 3.07
C GLY A 74 -7.14 -1.34 1.86
N LEU A 75 -7.70 -2.54 1.97
CA LEU A 75 -8.47 -3.14 0.90
C LEU A 75 -9.76 -2.36 0.60
N ALA A 76 -10.44 -1.86 1.63
CA ALA A 76 -11.65 -1.06 1.45
C ALA A 76 -11.35 0.25 0.70
N LEU A 77 -10.27 0.94 1.06
CA LEU A 77 -9.84 2.15 0.36
C LEU A 77 -9.46 1.85 -1.09
N ALA A 78 -8.65 0.80 -1.30
CA ALA A 78 -8.21 0.40 -2.62
C ALA A 78 -9.39 0.03 -3.54
N LYS A 79 -10.34 -0.74 -3.03
CA LYS A 79 -11.57 -1.09 -3.76
C LYS A 79 -12.41 0.14 -4.08
N GLY A 80 -12.55 1.06 -3.13
CA GLY A 80 -13.29 2.30 -3.35
C GLY A 80 -12.69 3.14 -4.46
N LEU A 81 -11.38 3.32 -4.47
CA LEU A 81 -10.67 4.04 -5.54
C LEU A 81 -10.78 3.33 -6.89
N ALA A 82 -10.57 2.02 -6.91
CA ALA A 82 -10.64 1.23 -8.13
C ALA A 82 -12.04 1.28 -8.74
N LEU A 83 -13.08 1.17 -7.92
CA LEU A 83 -14.46 1.23 -8.37
C LEU A 83 -14.84 2.62 -8.87
N ALA A 84 -14.46 3.67 -8.13
CA ALA A 84 -14.81 5.05 -8.48
C ALA A 84 -14.16 5.52 -9.78
N HIS A 85 -13.00 5.01 -10.12
CA HIS A 85 -12.21 5.44 -11.28
C HIS A 85 -12.04 4.34 -12.34
N ASN A 86 -12.75 3.24 -12.19
CA ASN A 86 -12.70 2.08 -13.11
C ASN A 86 -11.25 1.59 -13.33
N LEU A 87 -10.54 1.38 -12.22
CA LEU A 87 -9.13 0.98 -12.24
C LEU A 87 -8.98 -0.51 -11.93
N PRO A 88 -7.97 -1.17 -12.52
CA PRO A 88 -7.56 -2.50 -12.06
C PRO A 88 -7.08 -2.43 -10.61
N LEU A 89 -7.45 -3.45 -9.84
CA LEU A 89 -6.99 -3.65 -8.47
C LEU A 89 -6.08 -4.87 -8.44
N VAL A 90 -4.86 -4.69 -7.95
CA VAL A 90 -3.83 -5.73 -7.88
C VAL A 90 -3.55 -6.07 -6.42
N GLY A 91 -3.78 -7.32 -6.04
CA GLY A 91 -3.42 -7.83 -4.72
C GLY A 91 -1.97 -8.29 -4.70
N VAL A 92 -1.22 -7.86 -3.68
CA VAL A 92 0.19 -8.24 -3.51
C VAL A 92 0.35 -8.96 -2.17
N PRO A 93 0.89 -10.19 -2.13
CA PRO A 93 1.14 -10.89 -0.89
C PRO A 93 2.10 -10.11 0.01
N THR A 94 1.78 -9.99 1.29
CA THR A 94 2.59 -9.24 2.26
C THR A 94 4.02 -9.77 2.34
N LEU A 95 4.20 -11.08 2.30
CA LEU A 95 5.54 -11.68 2.39
C LEU A 95 6.41 -11.32 1.17
N ASP A 96 5.81 -11.17 0.00
CA ASP A 96 6.52 -10.73 -1.20
C ASP A 96 6.99 -9.27 -1.05
N ILE A 97 6.17 -8.41 -0.43
CA ILE A 97 6.53 -7.02 -0.16
C ILE A 97 7.75 -6.96 0.75
N VAL A 98 7.73 -7.71 1.85
CA VAL A 98 8.84 -7.74 2.82
C VAL A 98 10.10 -8.33 2.17
N ALA A 99 9.97 -9.42 1.42
CA ALA A 99 11.10 -10.04 0.74
C ALA A 99 11.74 -9.10 -0.28
N ARG A 100 10.96 -8.29 -0.97
CA ARG A 100 11.45 -7.34 -1.97
C ARG A 100 12.35 -6.25 -1.37
N SER A 101 12.14 -5.89 -0.11
CA SER A 101 12.97 -4.89 0.57
C SER A 101 14.43 -5.34 0.76
N VAL A 102 14.69 -6.65 0.67
CA VAL A 102 16.02 -7.26 0.84
C VAL A 102 16.42 -8.09 -0.39
N CYS A 103 15.94 -7.75 -1.56
CA CYS A 103 16.12 -8.53 -2.80
C CYS A 103 17.56 -8.66 -3.28
N ARG A 104 18.52 -7.94 -2.69
CA ARG A 104 19.94 -8.01 -3.03
C ARG A 104 20.74 -8.97 -2.14
N LEU A 105 20.10 -9.67 -1.22
CA LEU A 105 20.79 -10.66 -0.41
C LEU A 105 21.10 -11.90 -1.25
N GLU A 106 22.35 -12.36 -1.17
CA GLU A 106 22.83 -13.57 -1.87
C GLU A 106 22.72 -14.81 -0.96
N THR A 107 21.62 -14.95 -0.23
CA THR A 107 21.38 -16.04 0.70
C THR A 107 19.89 -16.38 0.76
N ASP A 108 19.59 -17.52 1.33
CA ASP A 108 18.19 -17.90 1.58
C ASP A 108 17.53 -16.90 2.53
N LEU A 109 16.30 -16.55 2.23
CA LEU A 109 15.51 -15.62 3.01
C LEU A 109 14.26 -16.31 3.53
N VAL A 110 14.07 -16.23 4.85
CA VAL A 110 12.81 -16.64 5.50
C VAL A 110 12.07 -15.39 5.91
N VAL A 111 10.85 -15.23 5.42
CA VAL A 111 10.00 -14.07 5.71
C VAL A 111 8.84 -14.51 6.58
N VAL A 112 8.65 -13.84 7.70
CA VAL A 112 7.54 -14.06 8.61
C VAL A 112 6.81 -12.78 8.89
N ALA A 113 5.49 -12.86 9.08
CA ALA A 113 4.65 -11.73 9.45
C ALA A 113 3.69 -12.16 10.54
N GLN A 114 3.44 -11.25 11.48
CA GLN A 114 2.45 -11.49 12.51
C GLN A 114 1.06 -11.35 11.88
N ALA A 115 0.23 -12.36 12.10
CA ALA A 115 -1.17 -12.39 11.66
C ALA A 115 -2.11 -12.29 12.86
N GLY A 116 -3.14 -11.51 12.73
CA GLY A 116 -4.19 -11.41 13.77
C GLY A 116 -4.19 -10.19 14.64
#